data_3a28b19e7d4c23ff1f0212b6afc4ffd3
#
_entry.id   3a28b19e7d4c23ff1f0212b6afc4ffd3
#
_cell.length_a   1.000
_cell.length_b   1.000
_cell.length_c   1.000
_cell.angle_alpha   90.00
_cell.angle_beta   90.00
_cell.angle_gamma   90.00
#
_symmetry.space_group_name_H-M   'P 1'
#
loop_
_entity.id
_entity.type
_entity.pdbx_description
1 polymer ?
#
loop_
_entity_poly.entity_id
_entity_poly.type
_entity_poly.pdbx_seq_one_letter_code
_entity_poly.pdbx_strand_id
1 'polypeptide(L)'
;MIEITIPGIGQHRFEHLVLDLNGTIALDGNIMEGVPVRLELLRELVDIVLVTADTRGRGQELGNSLRVKIHKVDPGDEQAQKLKLVRQLGGGTTVSIGNGSNDVYMLKESILGIRVVSAEGASYEAVTSWDVIVPDINVALDLLIKPERLIATLRK
;
A
#
# COMPACT_ATOMS: atom_id res chain seq x y z
N MET A 1 5.52 5.13 -13.97
CA MET A 1 6.67 4.83 -13.10
C MET A 1 7.11 6.09 -12.39
N ILE A 2 7.36 6.00 -11.08
CA ILE A 2 7.85 7.12 -10.26
C ILE A 2 9.33 6.87 -9.97
N GLU A 3 10.19 7.82 -10.30
CA GLU A 3 11.63 7.76 -9.97
C GLU A 3 11.97 8.87 -8.99
N ILE A 4 12.66 8.50 -7.91
CA ILE A 4 13.11 9.44 -6.88
C ILE A 4 14.57 9.16 -6.52
N THR A 5 15.28 10.21 -6.12
CA THR A 5 16.60 10.08 -5.51
C THR A 5 16.54 10.62 -4.09
N ILE A 6 16.84 9.76 -3.12
CA ILE A 6 16.81 10.11 -1.70
C ILE A 6 18.24 10.33 -1.22
N PRO A 7 18.62 11.55 -0.79
CA PRO A 7 19.95 11.83 -0.28
C PRO A 7 20.34 10.90 0.86
N GLY A 8 21.51 10.28 0.75
CA GLY A 8 22.03 9.32 1.74
C GLY A 8 21.50 7.88 1.60
N ILE A 9 20.51 7.65 0.71
CA ILE A 9 19.95 6.30 0.48
C ILE A 9 20.19 5.85 -0.96
N GLY A 10 19.89 6.71 -1.97
CA GLY A 10 20.09 6.39 -3.37
C GLY A 10 18.86 6.60 -4.24
N GLN A 11 18.92 6.03 -5.45
CA GLN A 11 17.84 6.11 -6.44
C GLN A 11 16.86 4.96 -6.22
N HIS A 12 15.56 5.28 -6.25
CA HIS A 12 14.47 4.33 -6.17
C HIS A 12 13.52 4.50 -7.36
N ARG A 13 12.93 3.38 -7.76
CA ARG A 13 11.97 3.32 -8.86
C ARG A 13 10.74 2.57 -8.36
N PHE A 14 9.56 3.17 -8.51
CA PHE A 14 8.29 2.56 -8.14
C PHE A 14 7.48 2.27 -9.40
N GLU A 15 7.21 0.99 -9.64
CA GLU A 15 6.45 0.49 -10.78
C GLU A 15 5.09 -0.06 -10.34
N HIS A 16 5.02 -0.61 -9.12
CA HIS A 16 3.83 -1.25 -8.57
C HIS A 16 3.44 -0.64 -7.22
N LEU A 17 2.13 -0.52 -7.00
CA LEU A 17 1.54 -0.13 -5.72
C LEU A 17 0.58 -1.23 -5.26
N VAL A 18 0.91 -1.89 -4.16
CA VAL A 18 0.07 -2.90 -3.52
C VAL A 18 -0.61 -2.29 -2.32
N LEU A 19 -1.94 -2.35 -2.29
CA LEU A 19 -2.78 -1.78 -1.24
C LEU A 19 -3.59 -2.86 -0.54
N ASP A 20 -3.50 -2.94 0.77
CA ASP A 20 -4.50 -3.65 1.57
C ASP A 20 -5.85 -2.92 1.50
N LEU A 21 -6.96 -3.66 1.57
CA LEU A 21 -8.28 -3.08 1.44
C LEU A 21 -8.86 -2.63 2.78
N ASN A 22 -9.19 -3.60 3.65
CA ASN A 22 -9.92 -3.35 4.89
C ASN A 22 -9.04 -2.68 5.95
N GLY A 23 -9.49 -1.55 6.49
CA GLY A 23 -8.74 -0.74 7.45
C GLY A 23 -7.64 0.11 6.82
N THR A 24 -7.37 -0.01 5.52
CA THR A 24 -6.38 0.77 4.77
C THR A 24 -7.05 1.77 3.85
N ILE A 25 -7.68 1.32 2.75
CA ILE A 25 -8.42 2.21 1.84
C ILE A 25 -9.92 2.21 2.07
N ALA A 26 -10.42 1.24 2.81
CA ALA A 26 -11.83 1.12 3.18
C ALA A 26 -11.97 0.94 4.70
N LEU A 27 -12.97 1.59 5.28
CA LEU A 27 -13.37 1.46 6.67
C LEU A 27 -14.85 1.07 6.71
N ASP A 28 -15.17 0.01 7.50
CA ASP A 28 -16.54 -0.51 7.64
C ASP A 28 -17.20 -0.79 6.28
N GLY A 29 -16.42 -1.25 5.32
CA GLY A 29 -16.85 -1.61 3.97
C GLY A 29 -17.05 -0.44 3.01
N ASN A 30 -16.72 0.79 3.38
CA ASN A 30 -16.81 1.99 2.55
C ASN A 30 -15.44 2.53 2.19
N ILE A 31 -15.24 2.90 0.94
CA ILE A 31 -14.02 3.58 0.49
C ILE A 31 -13.91 4.93 1.19
N MET A 32 -12.74 5.20 1.74
CA MET A 32 -12.47 6.47 2.40
C MET A 32 -12.48 7.64 1.41
N GLU A 33 -13.05 8.76 1.84
CA GLU A 33 -13.07 9.98 1.05
C GLU A 33 -11.67 10.39 0.62
N GLY A 34 -11.53 10.87 -0.62
CA GLY A 34 -10.25 11.30 -1.19
C GLY A 34 -9.39 10.17 -1.79
N VAL A 35 -9.69 8.90 -1.52
CA VAL A 35 -8.97 7.76 -2.10
C VAL A 35 -9.22 7.64 -3.61
N PRO A 36 -10.45 7.68 -4.12
CA PRO A 36 -10.69 7.49 -5.55
C PRO A 36 -9.93 8.46 -6.45
N VAL A 37 -9.93 9.75 -6.12
CA VAL A 37 -9.24 10.77 -6.92
C VAL A 37 -7.72 10.57 -6.91
N ARG A 38 -7.15 10.14 -5.80
CA ARG A 38 -5.71 9.87 -5.68
C ARG A 38 -5.30 8.61 -6.45
N LEU A 39 -6.11 7.56 -6.41
CA LEU A 39 -5.85 6.35 -7.19
C LEU A 39 -5.95 6.63 -8.69
N GLU A 40 -6.85 7.51 -9.11
CA GLU A 40 -6.94 7.92 -10.51
C GLU A 40 -5.66 8.62 -10.99
N LEU A 41 -5.07 9.49 -10.19
CA LEU A 41 -3.79 10.12 -10.50
C LEU A 41 -2.63 9.11 -10.52
N LEU A 42 -2.58 8.21 -9.54
CA LEU A 42 -1.49 7.24 -9.42
C LEU A 42 -1.54 6.15 -10.48
N ARG A 43 -2.71 5.79 -10.99
CA ARG A 43 -2.89 4.79 -12.05
C ARG A 43 -2.15 5.15 -13.34
N GLU A 44 -1.97 6.44 -13.62
CA GLU A 44 -1.19 6.90 -14.77
C GLU A 44 0.33 6.73 -14.56
N LEU A 45 0.75 6.48 -13.31
CA LEU A 45 2.15 6.43 -12.93
C LEU A 45 2.63 5.02 -12.57
N VAL A 46 1.79 4.23 -11.90
CA VAL A 46 2.14 2.90 -11.40
C VAL A 46 0.99 1.90 -11.60
N ASP A 47 1.34 0.62 -11.67
CA ASP A 47 0.33 -0.45 -11.64
C ASP A 47 -0.19 -0.65 -10.23
N ILE A 48 -1.51 -0.51 -10.04
CA ILE A 48 -2.16 -0.61 -8.72
C ILE A 48 -2.85 -1.96 -8.57
N VAL A 49 -2.59 -2.64 -7.46
CA VAL A 49 -3.21 -3.91 -7.08
C VAL A 49 -3.78 -3.79 -5.67
N LEU A 50 -5.09 -4.05 -5.51
CA LEU A 50 -5.72 -4.23 -4.21
C LEU A 50 -5.59 -5.69 -3.79
N VAL A 51 -5.15 -5.92 -2.56
CA VAL A 51 -5.09 -7.24 -1.94
C VAL A 51 -6.17 -7.37 -0.89
N THR A 52 -6.95 -8.43 -0.96
CA THR A 52 -8.02 -8.65 0.01
C THR A 52 -8.29 -10.14 0.23
N ALA A 53 -8.58 -10.51 1.48
CA ALA A 53 -9.14 -11.80 1.85
C ALA A 53 -10.68 -11.80 1.85
N ASP A 54 -11.31 -10.80 1.24
CA ASP A 54 -12.76 -10.65 1.25
C ASP A 54 -13.47 -11.83 0.61
N THR A 55 -14.18 -12.60 1.45
CA THR A 55 -14.96 -13.78 1.03
C THR A 55 -16.35 -13.44 0.52
N ARG A 56 -16.80 -12.18 0.67
CA ARG A 56 -18.17 -11.74 0.35
C ARG A 56 -18.30 -11.09 -1.04
N GLY A 57 -17.25 -11.04 -1.84
CA GLY A 57 -17.25 -10.45 -3.18
C GLY A 57 -17.25 -8.91 -3.22
N ARG A 58 -17.30 -8.24 -2.07
CA ARG A 58 -17.33 -6.78 -1.99
C ARG A 58 -16.01 -6.15 -2.44
N GLY A 59 -14.89 -6.83 -2.22
CA GLY A 59 -13.58 -6.41 -2.71
C GLY A 59 -13.55 -6.28 -4.24
N GLN A 60 -14.18 -7.20 -4.96
CA GLN A 60 -14.28 -7.15 -6.42
C GLN A 60 -15.12 -5.94 -6.88
N GLU A 61 -16.25 -5.66 -6.23
CA GLU A 61 -17.08 -4.50 -6.53
C GLU A 61 -16.32 -3.19 -6.31
N LEU A 62 -15.62 -3.08 -5.19
CA LEU A 62 -14.81 -1.90 -4.87
C LEU A 62 -13.66 -1.72 -5.86
N GLY A 63 -12.96 -2.79 -6.23
CA GLY A 63 -11.91 -2.74 -7.23
C GLY A 63 -12.42 -2.31 -8.60
N ASN A 64 -13.58 -2.81 -9.01
CA ASN A 64 -14.23 -2.40 -10.27
C ASN A 64 -14.59 -0.92 -10.23
N SER A 65 -15.15 -0.43 -9.13
CA SER A 65 -15.50 0.99 -8.97
C SER A 65 -14.28 1.91 -8.98
N LEU A 66 -13.15 1.46 -8.43
CA LEU A 66 -11.88 2.18 -8.42
C LEU A 66 -11.04 1.96 -9.69
N ARG A 67 -11.47 1.04 -10.57
CA ARG A 67 -10.74 0.62 -11.79
C ARG A 67 -9.32 0.16 -11.51
N VAL A 68 -9.14 -0.66 -10.48
CA VAL A 68 -7.86 -1.25 -10.09
C VAL A 68 -7.94 -2.78 -10.09
N LYS A 69 -6.80 -3.43 -10.27
CA LYS A 69 -6.71 -4.89 -10.23
C LYS A 69 -6.96 -5.38 -8.80
N ILE A 70 -7.66 -6.51 -8.67
CA ILE A 70 -7.90 -7.19 -7.40
C ILE A 70 -7.10 -8.48 -7.37
N HIS A 71 -6.38 -8.68 -6.29
CA HIS A 71 -5.73 -9.96 -5.95
C HIS A 71 -6.39 -10.52 -4.70
N LYS A 72 -7.16 -11.60 -4.86
CA LYS A 72 -7.75 -12.33 -3.74
C LYS A 72 -6.72 -13.22 -3.09
N VAL A 73 -6.67 -13.20 -1.76
CA VAL A 73 -5.96 -14.17 -0.95
C VAL A 73 -6.96 -15.04 -0.20
N ASP A 74 -6.62 -16.31 -0.01
CA ASP A 74 -7.46 -17.23 0.74
C ASP A 74 -7.34 -16.96 2.24
N PRO A 75 -8.43 -17.16 3.02
CA PRO A 75 -8.36 -17.06 4.47
C PRO A 75 -7.35 -18.06 5.06
N GLY A 76 -6.60 -17.62 6.05
CA GLY A 76 -5.65 -18.44 6.78
C GLY A 76 -4.24 -17.87 6.71
N ASP A 77 -3.48 -18.14 5.68
CA ASP A 77 -2.09 -17.68 5.55
C ASP A 77 -1.99 -16.41 4.68
N GLU A 78 -2.67 -15.37 5.11
CA GLU A 78 -2.75 -14.11 4.37
C GLU A 78 -1.39 -13.42 4.24
N GLN A 79 -0.58 -13.46 5.30
CA GLN A 79 0.77 -12.87 5.30
C GLN A 79 1.66 -13.46 4.22
N ALA A 80 1.70 -14.78 4.10
CA ALA A 80 2.52 -15.46 3.11
C ALA A 80 2.01 -15.21 1.68
N GLN A 81 0.70 -15.16 1.48
CA GLN A 81 0.11 -14.90 0.17
C GLN A 81 0.38 -13.46 -0.30
N LYS A 82 0.26 -12.47 0.60
CA LYS A 82 0.59 -11.07 0.31
C LYS A 82 2.09 -10.90 0.00
N LEU A 83 2.95 -11.58 0.76
CA LEU A 83 4.39 -11.63 0.49
C LEU A 83 4.69 -12.21 -0.90
N LYS A 84 4.04 -13.33 -1.23
CA LYS A 84 4.20 -13.98 -2.54
C LYS A 84 3.83 -13.04 -3.69
N LEU A 85 2.74 -12.29 -3.55
CA LEU A 85 2.34 -11.30 -4.55
C LEU A 85 3.43 -10.24 -4.77
N VAL A 86 3.96 -9.65 -3.70
CA VAL A 86 5.02 -8.64 -3.80
C VAL A 86 6.27 -9.21 -4.47
N ARG A 87 6.65 -10.45 -4.15
CA ARG A 87 7.76 -11.13 -4.81
C ARG A 87 7.53 -11.37 -6.30
N GLN A 88 6.31 -11.73 -6.68
CA GLN A 88 5.94 -11.92 -8.10
C GLN A 88 5.96 -10.61 -8.88
N LEU A 89 5.58 -9.49 -8.26
CA LEU A 89 5.65 -8.16 -8.88
C LEU A 89 7.09 -7.62 -8.94
N GLY A 90 7.95 -8.05 -8.03
CA GLY A 90 9.29 -7.53 -7.84
C GLY A 90 9.36 -6.54 -6.67
N GLY A 91 9.76 -7.03 -5.49
CA GLY A 91 9.83 -6.22 -4.26
C GLY A 91 10.69 -4.96 -4.41
N GLY A 92 11.76 -5.04 -5.21
CA GLY A 92 12.67 -3.91 -5.47
C GLY A 92 12.08 -2.73 -6.26
N THR A 93 10.86 -2.87 -6.81
CA THR A 93 10.12 -1.79 -7.51
C THR A 93 8.69 -1.64 -7.01
N THR A 94 8.33 -2.33 -5.92
CA THR A 94 6.98 -2.32 -5.34
C THR A 94 6.92 -1.45 -4.10
N VAL A 95 5.92 -0.58 -4.04
CA VAL A 95 5.47 0.10 -2.82
C VAL A 95 4.29 -0.66 -2.26
N SER A 96 4.27 -0.92 -0.95
CA SER A 96 3.12 -1.53 -0.27
C SER A 96 2.58 -0.63 0.83
N ILE A 97 1.25 -0.58 0.94
CA ILE A 97 0.55 0.18 1.99
C ILE A 97 -0.43 -0.74 2.71
N GLY A 98 -0.36 -0.75 4.03
CA GLY A 98 -1.21 -1.58 4.87
C GLY A 98 -1.33 -1.08 6.31
N ASN A 99 -2.22 -1.71 7.10
CA ASN A 99 -2.48 -1.34 8.49
C ASN A 99 -2.39 -2.50 9.48
N GLY A 100 -2.54 -3.74 9.05
CA GLY A 100 -2.67 -4.91 9.89
C GLY A 100 -1.38 -5.70 10.11
N SER A 101 -1.39 -6.59 11.11
CA SER A 101 -0.28 -7.55 11.32
C SER A 101 -0.11 -8.50 10.14
N ASN A 102 -1.19 -8.76 9.38
CA ASN A 102 -1.16 -9.57 8.16
C ASN A 102 -0.48 -8.87 6.97
N ASP A 103 -0.11 -7.60 7.10
CA ASP A 103 0.60 -6.83 6.06
C ASP A 103 2.12 -6.79 6.28
N VAL A 104 2.61 -7.21 7.45
CA VAL A 104 4.00 -7.06 7.87
C VAL A 104 4.99 -7.59 6.84
N TYR A 105 4.77 -8.78 6.30
CA TYR A 105 5.71 -9.40 5.36
C TYR A 105 5.73 -8.72 3.99
N MET A 106 4.56 -8.32 3.47
CA MET A 106 4.54 -7.58 2.20
C MET A 106 5.20 -6.20 2.33
N LEU A 107 4.99 -5.53 3.47
CA LEU A 107 5.59 -4.23 3.73
C LEU A 107 7.12 -4.31 3.82
N LYS A 108 7.64 -5.33 4.50
CA LYS A 108 9.10 -5.56 4.61
C LYS A 108 9.77 -5.97 3.30
N GLU A 109 9.07 -6.72 2.45
CA GLU A 109 9.60 -7.19 1.16
C GLU A 109 9.65 -6.07 0.12
N SER A 110 8.79 -5.07 0.24
CA SER A 110 8.69 -3.95 -0.69
C SER A 110 9.86 -2.97 -0.52
N ILE A 111 10.26 -2.33 -1.61
CA ILE A 111 11.30 -1.28 -1.56
C ILE A 111 10.87 -0.10 -0.69
N LEU A 112 9.56 0.09 -0.54
CA LEU A 112 8.96 1.08 0.36
C LEU A 112 7.70 0.49 0.98
N GLY A 113 7.74 0.24 2.28
CA GLY A 113 6.58 -0.12 3.09
C GLY A 113 6.02 1.09 3.81
N ILE A 114 4.75 1.40 3.60
CA ILE A 114 4.06 2.51 4.27
C ILE A 114 2.98 1.95 5.20
N ARG A 115 3.09 2.31 6.46
CA ARG A 115 2.09 1.97 7.48
C ARG A 115 1.07 3.08 7.65
N VAL A 116 -0.19 2.70 7.57
CA VAL A 116 -1.30 3.59 7.92
C VAL A 116 -1.78 3.30 9.33
N VAL A 117 -1.80 4.32 10.18
CA VAL A 117 -2.47 4.27 11.49
C VAL A 117 -3.89 4.74 11.29
N SER A 118 -4.80 3.81 10.99
CA SER A 118 -6.19 4.12 10.70
C SER A 118 -7.06 4.18 11.97
N ALA A 119 -8.38 4.38 11.79
CA ALA A 119 -9.35 4.33 12.88
C ALA A 119 -9.40 2.97 13.61
N GLU A 120 -8.90 1.90 13.00
CA GLU A 120 -8.75 0.58 13.64
C GLU A 120 -7.50 0.48 14.53
N GLY A 121 -6.64 1.51 14.53
CA GLY A 121 -5.37 1.51 15.24
C GLY A 121 -4.27 0.75 14.50
N ALA A 122 -3.21 0.40 15.22
CA ALA A 122 -2.07 -0.33 14.69
C ALA A 122 -1.50 -1.29 15.74
N SER A 123 -1.14 -2.51 15.34
CA SER A 123 -0.44 -3.43 16.23
C SER A 123 1.02 -2.98 16.44
N TYR A 124 1.59 -3.25 17.62
CA TYR A 124 2.96 -2.88 17.93
C TYR A 124 3.97 -3.53 16.96
N GLU A 125 3.82 -4.81 16.67
CA GLU A 125 4.67 -5.52 15.70
C GLU A 125 4.61 -4.85 14.33
N ALA A 126 3.43 -4.41 13.97
CA ALA A 126 3.18 -3.65 12.79
C ALA A 126 3.88 -2.28 12.83
N VAL A 127 4.03 -1.59 13.93
CA VAL A 127 4.66 -0.26 14.06
C VAL A 127 6.20 -0.28 13.91
N THR A 128 6.85 -1.42 14.03
CA THR A 128 8.32 -1.52 13.98
C THR A 128 8.88 -2.08 12.67
N SER A 129 8.03 -2.24 11.65
CA SER A 129 8.35 -3.07 10.48
C SER A 129 8.33 -2.37 9.12
N TRP A 130 8.37 -1.06 9.06
CA TRP A 130 8.29 -0.28 7.83
C TRP A 130 9.28 0.87 7.73
N ASP A 131 9.24 1.49 6.54
CA ASP A 131 10.07 2.65 6.23
C ASP A 131 9.39 3.96 6.65
N VAL A 132 8.05 4.03 6.52
CA VAL A 132 7.28 5.24 6.80
C VAL A 132 5.96 4.90 7.50
N ILE A 133 5.60 5.69 8.51
CA ILE A 133 4.30 5.66 9.18
C ILE A 133 3.55 6.95 8.88
N VAL A 134 2.28 6.83 8.53
CA VAL A 134 1.39 7.96 8.24
C VAL A 134 0.06 7.85 8.98
N PRO A 135 -0.60 8.98 9.28
CA PRO A 135 -1.85 8.99 10.05
C PRO A 135 -3.05 8.41 9.29
N ASP A 136 -3.09 8.52 7.97
CA ASP A 136 -4.18 8.04 7.13
C ASP A 136 -3.72 7.70 5.71
N ILE A 137 -4.63 7.04 4.97
CA ILE A 137 -4.36 6.60 3.60
C ILE A 137 -4.12 7.74 2.62
N ASN A 138 -4.81 8.86 2.76
CA ASN A 138 -4.64 9.98 1.84
C ASN A 138 -3.24 10.57 1.95
N VAL A 139 -2.68 10.63 3.17
CA VAL A 139 -1.28 11.02 3.38
C VAL A 139 -0.33 10.03 2.72
N ALA A 140 -0.58 8.72 2.86
CA ALA A 140 0.24 7.69 2.21
C ALA A 140 0.26 7.85 0.68
N LEU A 141 -0.90 8.03 0.06
CA LEU A 141 -1.01 8.21 -1.38
C LEU A 141 -0.38 9.53 -1.83
N ASP A 142 -0.53 10.59 -1.05
CA ASP A 142 0.07 11.90 -1.33
C ASP A 142 1.61 11.86 -1.31
N LEU A 143 2.24 10.97 -0.54
CA LEU A 143 3.70 10.77 -0.59
C LEU A 143 4.19 10.29 -1.95
N LEU A 144 3.35 9.55 -2.68
CA LEU A 144 3.67 9.06 -4.02
C LEU A 144 3.31 10.07 -5.11
N ILE A 145 2.24 10.86 -4.91
CA ILE A 145 1.83 11.94 -5.82
C ILE A 145 2.79 13.14 -5.71
N LYS A 146 3.30 13.39 -4.51
CA LYS A 146 4.20 14.50 -4.16
C LYS A 146 5.49 13.93 -3.55
N PRO A 147 6.35 13.32 -4.35
CA PRO A 147 7.50 12.56 -3.84
C PRO A 147 8.51 13.39 -3.05
N GLU A 148 8.49 14.71 -3.19
CA GLU A 148 9.33 15.61 -2.39
C GLU A 148 9.07 15.45 -0.88
N ARG A 149 7.82 15.13 -0.49
CA ARG A 149 7.46 14.86 0.91
C ARG A 149 8.12 13.58 1.43
N LEU A 150 8.12 12.54 0.60
CA LEU A 150 8.78 11.27 0.90
C LEU A 150 10.30 11.44 1.01
N ILE A 151 10.90 12.18 0.08
CA ILE A 151 12.33 12.50 0.09
C ILE A 151 12.68 13.27 1.37
N ALA A 152 11.87 14.25 1.75
CA ALA A 152 12.10 15.03 2.99
C ALA A 152 12.04 14.16 4.25
N THR A 153 11.19 13.13 4.26
CA THR A 153 11.05 12.20 5.38
C THR A 153 12.23 11.23 5.49
N LEU A 154 12.73 10.71 4.35
CA LEU A 154 13.68 9.59 4.33
C LEU A 154 15.15 10.01 4.16
N ARG A 155 15.43 11.25 3.75
CA ARG A 155 16.82 11.74 3.56
C ARG A 155 17.65 11.63 4.85
N LYS A 156 18.91 11.28 4.70
CA LYS A 156 19.91 11.16 5.78
C LYS A 156 20.98 12.21 5.62
#